data_63e301519033330d20ae0ed54fd75088
#
_entry.id   63e301519033330d20ae0ed54fd75088
#
_cell.length_a   1.000
_cell.length_b   1.000
_cell.length_c   1.000
_cell.angle_alpha   90.00
_cell.angle_beta   90.00
_cell.angle_gamma   90.00
#
_symmetry.space_group_name_H-M   'P 1'
#
loop_
_entity.id
_entity.type
_entity.pdbx_description
1 polymer ?
#
loop_
_entity_poly.entity_id
_entity_poly.type
_entity_poly.pdbx_seq_one_letter_code
_entity_poly.pdbx_strand_id
1 'polypeptide(L)'
;MTNDPELSLVVPAFNEQEVIPELLRRAEAALKLTTKSFEILIVDDGSTDDTPKLLSEAMLTRPWLRVLRMKKNGGQSAAFDAGFKAARGQIIATIDADLQNDPEEIARLLPMLEGFDMITGWRQKRADSAFRRFQTKFANRIRNWISQETIQDSASSLKIYRRQCLDGIYLFTGSHRFMPTLVKMRGFKVLETPVKHSPRYAGTAKYGLRNRAWRAFVDLLGVRWMKKRFLRYEAKEVERRAGD
;
A
#
# COMPACT_ATOMS: atom_id res chain seq x y z
N MET A 1 7.62 -20.48 19.70
CA MET A 1 6.92 -20.24 18.43
C MET A 1 6.43 -18.80 18.47
N THR A 2 6.93 -17.92 17.60
CA THR A 2 6.45 -16.54 17.51
C THR A 2 5.00 -16.59 17.04
N ASN A 3 4.10 -16.04 17.84
CA ASN A 3 2.67 -16.00 17.56
C ASN A 3 2.40 -14.83 16.59
N ASP A 4 3.17 -14.80 15.47
CA ASP A 4 3.03 -13.73 14.49
C ASP A 4 1.68 -13.84 13.78
N PRO A 5 1.01 -12.73 13.52
CA PRO A 5 -0.28 -12.74 12.85
C PRO A 5 -0.15 -13.26 11.39
N GLU A 6 -1.20 -13.85 10.89
CA GLU A 6 -1.28 -14.28 9.50
C GLU A 6 -1.28 -13.07 8.55
N LEU A 7 -2.02 -12.00 8.93
CA LEU A 7 -2.20 -10.80 8.13
C LEU A 7 -1.91 -9.53 8.95
N SER A 8 -1.14 -8.60 8.36
CA SER A 8 -0.98 -7.23 8.85
C SER A 8 -1.71 -6.26 7.92
N LEU A 9 -2.65 -5.48 8.46
CA LEU A 9 -3.24 -4.35 7.75
C LEU A 9 -2.47 -3.09 8.09
N VAL A 10 -1.73 -2.52 7.14
CA VAL A 10 -0.94 -1.30 7.29
C VAL A 10 -1.72 -0.10 6.76
N VAL A 11 -1.97 0.88 7.63
CA VAL A 11 -2.76 2.07 7.30
C VAL A 11 -1.98 3.32 7.69
N PRO A 12 -1.49 4.12 6.73
CA PRO A 12 -0.94 5.43 7.01
C PRO A 12 -2.05 6.42 7.37
N ALA A 13 -1.87 7.19 8.43
CA ALA A 13 -2.81 8.21 8.90
C ALA A 13 -2.09 9.54 9.15
N PHE A 14 -2.69 10.64 8.75
CA PHE A 14 -2.22 12.00 9.06
C PHE A 14 -3.41 12.95 9.25
N ASN A 15 -3.66 13.38 10.48
CA ASN A 15 -4.79 14.22 10.85
C ASN A 15 -6.13 13.63 10.41
N GLU A 16 -6.42 12.41 10.85
CA GLU A 16 -7.62 11.64 10.48
C GLU A 16 -8.54 11.38 11.70
N GLN A 17 -8.56 12.30 12.68
CA GLN A 17 -9.34 12.16 13.94
C GLN A 17 -10.81 11.79 13.70
N GLU A 18 -11.45 12.34 12.65
CA GLU A 18 -12.86 12.10 12.34
C GLU A 18 -13.12 10.69 11.78
N VAL A 19 -12.09 10.05 11.21
CA VAL A 19 -12.23 8.79 10.49
C VAL A 19 -11.75 7.58 11.30
N ILE A 20 -10.76 7.76 12.18
CA ILE A 20 -10.12 6.68 12.96
C ILE A 20 -11.12 5.74 13.66
N PRO A 21 -12.15 6.23 14.38
CA PRO A 21 -13.08 5.32 15.08
C PRO A 21 -13.81 4.38 14.12
N GLU A 22 -14.30 4.91 13.00
CA GLU A 22 -15.05 4.12 12.02
C GLU A 22 -14.12 3.22 11.19
N LEU A 23 -12.92 3.68 10.86
CA LEU A 23 -11.89 2.88 10.21
C LEU A 23 -11.57 1.63 11.03
N LEU A 24 -11.27 1.80 12.32
CA LEU A 24 -10.94 0.67 13.20
C LEU A 24 -12.11 -0.30 13.33
N ARG A 25 -13.34 0.20 13.46
CA ARG A 25 -14.54 -0.62 13.53
C ARG A 25 -14.74 -1.47 12.26
N ARG A 26 -14.64 -0.86 11.06
CA ARG A 26 -14.82 -1.56 9.78
C ARG A 26 -13.66 -2.53 9.51
N ALA A 27 -12.44 -2.11 9.74
CA ALA A 27 -11.27 -2.94 9.53
C ALA A 27 -11.28 -4.17 10.44
N GLU A 28 -11.62 -4.01 11.72
CA GLU A 28 -11.77 -5.12 12.66
C GLU A 28 -12.85 -6.13 12.19
N ALA A 29 -14.02 -5.62 11.81
CA ALA A 29 -15.12 -6.47 11.34
C ALA A 29 -14.73 -7.28 10.09
N ALA A 30 -14.11 -6.62 9.12
CA ALA A 30 -13.66 -7.26 7.88
C ALA A 30 -12.57 -8.32 8.14
N LEU A 31 -11.58 -8.02 8.98
CA LEU A 31 -10.47 -8.94 9.22
C LEU A 31 -10.88 -10.16 10.07
N LYS A 32 -11.78 -10.00 11.02
CA LYS A 32 -12.34 -11.12 11.79
C LYS A 32 -13.06 -12.16 10.91
N LEU A 33 -13.64 -11.73 9.79
CA LEU A 33 -14.27 -12.62 8.81
C LEU A 33 -13.26 -13.22 7.81
N THR A 34 -12.06 -12.65 7.73
CA THR A 34 -11.07 -12.97 6.68
C THR A 34 -10.01 -13.96 7.15
N THR A 35 -9.53 -13.82 8.38
CA THR A 35 -8.40 -14.59 8.92
C THR A 35 -8.55 -14.82 10.42
N LYS A 36 -7.94 -15.90 10.92
CA LYS A 36 -7.97 -16.26 12.35
C LYS A 36 -7.04 -15.38 13.19
N SER A 37 -5.99 -14.83 12.60
CA SER A 37 -4.98 -14.04 13.29
C SER A 37 -4.53 -12.84 12.46
N PHE A 38 -4.73 -11.64 12.98
CA PHE A 38 -4.37 -10.40 12.31
C PHE A 38 -3.86 -9.34 13.27
N GLU A 39 -3.16 -8.37 12.72
CA GLU A 39 -2.90 -7.08 13.35
C GLU A 39 -3.35 -5.93 12.43
N ILE A 40 -3.74 -4.81 13.04
CA ILE A 40 -3.92 -3.54 12.35
C ILE A 40 -2.81 -2.62 12.83
N LEU A 41 -1.95 -2.21 11.91
CA LEU A 41 -0.83 -1.30 12.16
C LEU A 41 -1.15 0.07 11.57
N ILE A 42 -1.55 0.99 12.43
CA ILE A 42 -1.73 2.39 12.03
C ILE A 42 -0.37 3.08 12.12
N VAL A 43 0.05 3.71 11.03
CA VAL A 43 1.25 4.55 11.01
C VAL A 43 0.82 6.01 11.03
N ASP A 44 0.90 6.62 12.21
CA ASP A 44 0.65 8.05 12.41
C ASP A 44 1.82 8.87 11.87
N ASP A 45 1.63 9.50 10.74
CA ASP A 45 2.64 10.30 10.02
C ASP A 45 2.81 11.71 10.64
N GLY A 46 2.93 11.76 11.96
CA GLY A 46 3.17 13.00 12.71
C GLY A 46 1.94 13.90 12.79
N SER A 47 0.76 13.35 13.08
CA SER A 47 -0.48 14.11 13.24
C SER A 47 -0.39 15.16 14.35
N THR A 48 -1.10 16.25 14.12
CA THR A 48 -1.16 17.44 15.01
C THR A 48 -2.56 17.70 15.59
N ASP A 49 -3.54 16.89 15.16
CA ASP A 49 -4.90 16.87 15.68
C ASP A 49 -5.06 15.79 16.79
N ASP A 50 -6.29 15.41 17.13
CA ASP A 50 -6.58 14.40 18.15
C ASP A 50 -6.34 12.94 17.67
N THR A 51 -5.86 12.71 16.45
CA THR A 51 -5.57 11.36 15.93
C THR A 51 -4.70 10.53 16.89
N PRO A 52 -3.56 11.03 17.41
CA PRO A 52 -2.71 10.24 18.31
C PRO A 52 -3.40 9.88 19.63
N LYS A 53 -4.23 10.77 20.16
CA LYS A 53 -5.00 10.53 21.39
C LYS A 53 -6.02 9.41 21.18
N LEU A 54 -6.83 9.50 20.12
CA LEU A 54 -7.83 8.49 19.76
C LEU A 54 -7.21 7.12 19.53
N LEU A 55 -6.04 7.05 18.88
CA LEU A 55 -5.31 5.81 18.66
C LEU A 55 -4.79 5.23 19.99
N SER A 56 -4.28 6.05 20.89
CA SER A 56 -3.81 5.59 22.20
C SER A 56 -4.96 5.02 23.05
N GLU A 57 -6.10 5.67 23.05
CA GLU A 57 -7.31 5.20 23.72
C GLU A 57 -7.83 3.89 23.11
N ALA A 58 -7.83 3.79 21.78
CA ALA A 58 -8.25 2.60 21.07
C ALA A 58 -7.39 1.36 21.37
N MET A 59 -6.08 1.53 21.58
CA MET A 59 -5.15 0.43 21.92
C MET A 59 -5.48 -0.22 23.28
N LEU A 60 -6.10 0.50 24.22
CA LEU A 60 -6.43 -0.05 25.54
C LEU A 60 -7.44 -1.22 25.47
N THR A 61 -8.28 -1.24 24.44
CA THR A 61 -9.35 -2.24 24.28
C THR A 61 -9.15 -3.17 23.06
N ARG A 62 -8.09 -2.96 22.28
CA ARG A 62 -7.85 -3.67 21.01
C ARG A 62 -6.45 -4.26 20.94
N PRO A 63 -6.23 -5.48 21.43
CA PRO A 63 -4.89 -6.09 21.50
C PRO A 63 -4.27 -6.35 20.13
N TRP A 64 -5.09 -6.40 19.08
CA TRP A 64 -4.66 -6.53 17.68
C TRP A 64 -4.25 -5.19 17.05
N LEU A 65 -4.49 -4.04 17.72
CA LEU A 65 -4.12 -2.71 17.23
C LEU A 65 -2.70 -2.37 17.67
N ARG A 66 -1.88 -1.97 16.70
CA ARG A 66 -0.55 -1.40 16.93
C ARG A 66 -0.46 -0.04 16.28
N VAL A 67 0.22 0.88 16.93
CA VAL A 67 0.42 2.24 16.43
C VAL A 67 1.91 2.53 16.34
N LEU A 68 2.35 2.96 15.18
CA LEU A 68 3.69 3.46 14.94
C LEU A 68 3.61 4.96 14.70
N ARG A 69 4.20 5.79 15.56
CA ARG A 69 4.17 7.24 15.45
C ARG A 69 5.48 7.79 14.91
N MET A 70 5.40 8.53 13.82
CA MET A 70 6.55 9.25 13.26
C MET A 70 6.77 10.57 13.99
N LYS A 71 8.03 10.98 14.15
CA LYS A 71 8.38 12.23 14.85
C LYS A 71 7.88 13.49 14.12
N LYS A 72 7.75 13.41 12.79
CA LYS A 72 7.26 14.49 11.91
C LYS A 72 6.65 13.89 10.66
N ASN A 73 5.83 14.66 9.96
CA ASN A 73 5.27 14.23 8.68
C ASN A 73 6.39 13.93 7.67
N GLY A 74 6.45 12.68 7.24
CA GLY A 74 7.39 12.17 6.23
C GLY A 74 6.71 11.85 4.89
N GLY A 75 5.38 11.91 4.86
CA GLY A 75 4.54 11.60 3.73
C GLY A 75 4.24 10.10 3.59
N GLN A 76 3.23 9.81 2.80
CA GLN A 76 2.63 8.48 2.66
C GLN A 76 3.64 7.36 2.34
N SER A 77 4.65 7.63 1.50
CA SER A 77 5.67 6.61 1.18
C SER A 77 6.53 6.26 2.39
N ALA A 78 6.89 7.24 3.21
CA ALA A 78 7.66 7.01 4.43
C ALA A 78 6.83 6.26 5.47
N ALA A 79 5.55 6.59 5.59
CA ALA A 79 4.63 5.87 6.45
C ALA A 79 4.45 4.40 6.03
N PHE A 80 4.32 4.12 4.73
CA PHE A 80 4.31 2.74 4.23
C PHE A 80 5.63 2.02 4.48
N ASP A 81 6.78 2.65 4.24
CA ASP A 81 8.09 2.05 4.51
C ASP A 81 8.24 1.65 5.97
N ALA A 82 7.88 2.56 6.89
CA ALA A 82 7.88 2.28 8.32
C ALA A 82 6.91 1.16 8.69
N GLY A 83 5.71 1.18 8.12
CA GLY A 83 4.69 0.16 8.33
C GLY A 83 5.11 -1.23 7.82
N PHE A 84 5.68 -1.33 6.63
CA PHE A 84 6.16 -2.60 6.07
C PHE A 84 7.27 -3.22 6.91
N LYS A 85 8.20 -2.41 7.41
CA LYS A 85 9.29 -2.86 8.29
C LYS A 85 8.78 -3.32 9.67
N ALA A 86 7.71 -2.71 10.17
CA ALA A 86 7.14 -3.02 11.50
C ALA A 86 6.06 -4.09 11.48
N ALA A 87 5.46 -4.37 10.32
CA ALA A 87 4.44 -5.39 10.14
C ALA A 87 5.01 -6.80 10.45
N ARG A 88 4.20 -7.68 11.07
CA ARG A 88 4.60 -9.03 11.49
C ARG A 88 3.99 -10.14 10.64
N GLY A 89 2.84 -9.87 9.98
CA GLY A 89 2.10 -10.86 9.18
C GLY A 89 2.85 -11.36 7.96
N GLN A 90 2.59 -12.60 7.55
CA GLN A 90 3.11 -13.17 6.31
C GLN A 90 2.44 -12.56 5.07
N ILE A 91 1.22 -12.05 5.24
CA ILE A 91 0.48 -11.30 4.27
C ILE A 91 0.35 -9.87 4.78
N ILE A 92 0.59 -8.89 3.91
CA ILE A 92 0.49 -7.48 4.24
C ILE A 92 -0.55 -6.86 3.32
N ALA A 93 -1.61 -6.31 3.91
CA ALA A 93 -2.62 -5.52 3.20
C ALA A 93 -2.40 -4.03 3.48
N THR A 94 -2.74 -3.18 2.53
CA THR A 94 -2.69 -1.72 2.68
C THR A 94 -4.00 -1.07 2.25
N ILE A 95 -4.43 -0.05 2.97
CA ILE A 95 -5.50 0.88 2.59
C ILE A 95 -5.14 2.29 3.07
N ASP A 96 -5.77 3.31 2.50
CA ASP A 96 -5.74 4.67 3.05
C ASP A 96 -6.74 4.80 4.21
N ALA A 97 -6.45 5.70 5.16
CA ALA A 97 -7.30 5.91 6.33
C ALA A 97 -8.68 6.51 5.99
N ASP A 98 -8.86 7.14 4.84
CA ASP A 98 -10.04 7.93 4.46
C ASP A 98 -11.30 7.12 4.10
N LEU A 99 -11.25 5.80 4.23
CA LEU A 99 -12.34 4.86 3.92
C LEU A 99 -12.88 4.94 2.49
N GLN A 100 -12.11 5.47 1.54
CA GLN A 100 -12.47 5.42 0.13
C GLN A 100 -12.35 3.98 -0.43
N ASN A 101 -11.46 3.17 0.14
CA ASN A 101 -11.42 1.73 -0.07
C ASN A 101 -12.06 1.02 1.13
N ASP A 102 -13.00 0.14 0.86
CA ASP A 102 -13.67 -0.62 1.90
C ASP A 102 -12.75 -1.75 2.41
N PRO A 103 -12.48 -1.85 3.73
CA PRO A 103 -11.73 -2.97 4.29
C PRO A 103 -12.29 -4.35 3.95
N GLU A 104 -13.61 -4.47 3.70
CA GLU A 104 -14.25 -5.73 3.29
C GLU A 104 -13.71 -6.27 1.95
N GLU A 105 -13.19 -5.41 1.08
CA GLU A 105 -12.56 -5.83 -0.16
C GLU A 105 -11.33 -6.73 0.09
N ILE A 106 -10.66 -6.60 1.25
CA ILE A 106 -9.53 -7.47 1.63
C ILE A 106 -9.97 -8.93 1.67
N ALA A 107 -11.14 -9.22 2.26
CA ALA A 107 -11.69 -10.57 2.33
C ALA A 107 -11.93 -11.17 0.93
N ARG A 108 -12.44 -10.37 0.00
CA ARG A 108 -12.68 -10.77 -1.38
C ARG A 108 -11.38 -11.01 -2.17
N LEU A 109 -10.37 -10.20 -1.90
CA LEU A 109 -9.12 -10.23 -2.65
C LEU A 109 -8.13 -11.28 -2.14
N LEU A 110 -8.14 -11.58 -0.84
CA LEU A 110 -7.15 -12.46 -0.23
C LEU A 110 -7.07 -13.85 -0.88
N PRO A 111 -8.18 -14.54 -1.22
CA PRO A 111 -8.11 -15.82 -1.93
C PRO A 111 -7.46 -15.72 -3.31
N MET A 112 -7.52 -14.55 -3.97
CA MET A 112 -6.92 -14.35 -5.29
C MET A 112 -5.38 -14.27 -5.23
N LEU A 113 -4.78 -14.24 -4.03
CA LEU A 113 -3.33 -14.29 -3.85
C LEU A 113 -2.74 -15.66 -4.19
N GLU A 114 -3.59 -16.68 -4.38
CA GLU A 114 -3.17 -17.97 -4.91
C GLU A 114 -2.63 -17.81 -6.33
N GLY A 115 -1.39 -18.24 -6.56
CA GLY A 115 -0.68 -18.09 -7.84
C GLY A 115 -0.10 -16.69 -8.12
N PHE A 116 -0.29 -15.74 -7.21
CA PHE A 116 0.27 -14.37 -7.29
C PHE A 116 1.00 -14.01 -6.01
N ASP A 117 1.88 -13.02 -6.12
CA ASP A 117 2.67 -12.50 -5.00
C ASP A 117 2.12 -11.15 -4.50
N MET A 118 1.43 -10.43 -5.37
CA MET A 118 0.79 -9.16 -5.05
C MET A 118 -0.53 -9.03 -5.79
N ILE A 119 -1.53 -8.46 -5.10
CA ILE A 119 -2.77 -7.97 -5.71
C ILE A 119 -2.81 -6.46 -5.57
N THR A 120 -3.23 -5.76 -6.62
CA THR A 120 -3.51 -4.33 -6.58
C THR A 120 -4.92 -4.06 -7.09
N GLY A 121 -5.71 -3.31 -6.31
CA GLY A 121 -7.02 -2.88 -6.73
C GLY A 121 -6.94 -1.77 -7.79
N TRP A 122 -7.86 -1.75 -8.77
CA TRP A 122 -8.09 -0.59 -9.61
C TRP A 122 -9.54 -0.12 -9.50
N ARG A 123 -9.74 1.20 -9.45
CA ARG A 123 -11.06 1.81 -9.22
C ARG A 123 -11.93 1.72 -10.46
N GLN A 124 -12.99 0.90 -10.41
CA GLN A 124 -13.82 0.57 -11.56
C GLN A 124 -14.72 1.72 -12.01
N LYS A 125 -15.21 2.56 -11.10
CA LYS A 125 -16.13 3.66 -11.41
C LYS A 125 -15.63 4.97 -10.83
N ARG A 126 -15.11 5.84 -11.71
CA ARG A 126 -15.11 7.27 -11.46
C ARG A 126 -16.34 7.83 -12.15
N ALA A 127 -17.19 8.54 -11.42
CA ALA A 127 -18.23 9.40 -11.99
C ALA A 127 -17.57 10.64 -12.62
N ASP A 128 -16.65 10.40 -13.58
CA ASP A 128 -15.90 11.46 -14.25
C ASP A 128 -16.61 11.84 -15.54
N SER A 129 -16.64 13.14 -15.83
CA SER A 129 -17.10 13.64 -17.14
C SER A 129 -16.30 13.01 -18.28
N ALA A 130 -16.88 12.93 -19.50
CA ALA A 130 -16.22 12.38 -20.68
C ALA A 130 -14.84 13.01 -20.93
N PHE A 131 -14.70 14.32 -20.68
CA PHE A 131 -13.44 15.06 -20.80
C PHE A 131 -12.38 14.59 -19.78
N ARG A 132 -12.75 14.40 -18.50
CA ARG A 132 -11.85 13.85 -17.49
C ARG A 132 -11.42 12.41 -17.80
N ARG A 133 -12.34 11.58 -18.32
CA ARG A 133 -12.01 10.23 -18.78
C ARG A 133 -10.96 10.23 -19.90
N PHE A 134 -11.10 11.16 -20.87
CA PHE A 134 -10.13 11.31 -21.95
C PHE A 134 -8.75 11.74 -21.41
N GLN A 135 -8.70 12.76 -20.55
CA GLN A 135 -7.46 13.20 -19.90
C GLN A 135 -6.79 12.06 -19.11
N THR A 136 -7.56 11.29 -18.36
CA THR A 136 -7.04 10.15 -17.57
C THR A 136 -6.51 9.05 -18.49
N LYS A 137 -7.21 8.71 -19.58
CA LYS A 137 -6.74 7.73 -20.58
C LYS A 137 -5.44 8.18 -21.24
N PHE A 138 -5.36 9.45 -21.63
CA PHE A 138 -4.15 10.01 -22.25
C PHE A 138 -2.97 10.02 -21.28
N ALA A 139 -3.16 10.48 -20.04
CA ALA A 139 -2.13 10.46 -19.00
C ALA A 139 -1.68 9.02 -18.68
N ASN A 140 -2.61 8.06 -18.61
CA ASN A 140 -2.29 6.65 -18.41
C ASN A 140 -1.52 6.07 -19.61
N ARG A 141 -1.86 6.47 -20.84
CA ARG A 141 -1.14 6.01 -22.04
C ARG A 141 0.30 6.52 -22.07
N ILE A 142 0.52 7.79 -21.74
CA ILE A 142 1.88 8.36 -21.59
C ILE A 142 2.64 7.64 -20.47
N ARG A 143 2.01 7.47 -19.31
CA ARG A 143 2.61 6.76 -18.18
C ARG A 143 3.01 5.34 -18.58
N ASN A 144 2.11 4.57 -19.16
CA ASN A 144 2.34 3.19 -19.59
C ASN A 144 3.45 3.10 -20.65
N TRP A 145 3.47 4.03 -21.61
CA TRP A 145 4.56 4.13 -22.59
C TRP A 145 5.91 4.43 -21.96
N ILE A 146 5.96 5.37 -21.00
CA ILE A 146 7.19 5.70 -20.29
C ILE A 146 7.63 4.56 -19.36
N SER A 147 6.72 4.01 -18.54
CA SER A 147 7.04 2.93 -17.59
C SER A 147 7.20 1.56 -18.25
N GLN A 148 6.74 1.40 -19.51
CA GLN A 148 6.64 0.10 -20.19
C GLN A 148 5.82 -0.91 -19.35
N GLU A 149 4.72 -0.44 -18.77
CA GLU A 149 3.81 -1.20 -17.93
C GLU A 149 2.36 -1.00 -18.40
N THR A 150 1.53 -2.00 -18.16
CA THR A 150 0.09 -1.99 -18.50
C THR A 150 -0.78 -1.79 -17.25
N ILE A 151 -0.32 -1.00 -16.27
CA ILE A 151 -1.03 -0.81 -15.01
C ILE A 151 -2.21 0.15 -15.22
N GLN A 152 -3.42 -0.28 -14.85
CA GLN A 152 -4.65 0.51 -15.02
C GLN A 152 -4.76 1.64 -13.99
N ASP A 153 -4.54 1.35 -12.69
CA ASP A 153 -4.59 2.34 -11.61
C ASP A 153 -3.48 2.13 -10.59
N SER A 154 -2.38 2.84 -10.77
CA SER A 154 -1.25 2.78 -9.84
C SER A 154 -1.51 3.50 -8.51
N ALA A 155 -2.54 4.35 -8.45
CA ALA A 155 -2.83 5.22 -7.31
C ALA A 155 -3.79 4.59 -6.28
N SER A 156 -4.35 3.41 -6.53
CA SER A 156 -5.14 2.70 -5.53
C SER A 156 -4.27 2.32 -4.34
N SER A 157 -4.72 2.60 -3.12
CA SER A 157 -4.01 2.22 -1.89
C SER A 157 -4.32 0.79 -1.45
N LEU A 158 -5.45 0.22 -1.92
CA LEU A 158 -5.81 -1.16 -1.61
C LEU A 158 -4.91 -2.12 -2.38
N LYS A 159 -3.99 -2.72 -1.65
CA LYS A 159 -3.04 -3.70 -2.16
C LYS A 159 -2.82 -4.80 -1.13
N ILE A 160 -2.57 -6.01 -1.60
CA ILE A 160 -2.23 -7.17 -0.76
C ILE A 160 -0.93 -7.75 -1.28
N TYR A 161 -0.01 -8.05 -0.38
CA TYR A 161 1.32 -8.57 -0.69
C TYR A 161 1.62 -9.83 0.11
N ARG A 162 2.32 -10.78 -0.49
CA ARG A 162 3.14 -11.70 0.29
C ARG A 162 4.34 -10.93 0.85
N ARG A 163 4.74 -11.19 2.10
CA ARG A 163 5.84 -10.49 2.76
C ARG A 163 7.10 -10.43 1.91
N GLN A 164 7.47 -11.53 1.27
CA GLN A 164 8.66 -11.62 0.39
C GLN A 164 8.71 -10.55 -0.71
N CYS A 165 7.57 -10.00 -1.13
CA CYS A 165 7.52 -8.90 -2.09
C CYS A 165 8.12 -7.61 -1.55
N LEU A 166 8.08 -7.44 -0.22
CA LEU A 166 8.46 -6.21 0.47
C LEU A 166 9.84 -6.31 1.13
N ASP A 167 10.35 -7.54 1.36
CA ASP A 167 11.65 -7.75 1.94
C ASP A 167 12.76 -7.15 1.07
N GLY A 168 13.54 -6.21 1.63
CA GLY A 168 14.59 -5.51 0.90
C GLY A 168 14.10 -4.58 -0.23
N ILE A 169 12.81 -4.25 -0.29
CA ILE A 169 12.33 -3.21 -1.22
C ILE A 169 12.81 -1.84 -0.76
N TYR A 170 13.35 -1.06 -1.69
CA TYR A 170 13.77 0.31 -1.42
C TYR A 170 12.65 1.27 -1.85
N LEU A 171 12.11 2.02 -0.88
CA LEU A 171 11.09 3.04 -1.13
C LEU A 171 11.69 4.44 -1.14
N PHE A 172 11.16 5.29 -1.99
CA PHE A 172 11.49 6.71 -2.10
C PHE A 172 10.22 7.56 -2.04
N THR A 173 10.33 8.86 -1.86
CA THR A 173 9.18 9.76 -1.81
C THR A 173 8.36 9.65 -3.11
N GLY A 174 7.08 9.29 -3.00
CA GLY A 174 6.19 9.05 -4.16
C GLY A 174 6.11 7.60 -4.64
N SER A 175 6.97 6.69 -4.14
CA SER A 175 7.06 5.28 -4.56
C SER A 175 5.79 4.47 -4.29
N HIS A 176 4.97 4.84 -3.31
CA HIS A 176 3.71 4.16 -2.99
C HIS A 176 2.78 3.99 -4.20
N ARG A 177 2.91 4.88 -5.21
CA ARG A 177 2.18 4.81 -6.48
C ARG A 177 2.76 3.81 -7.48
N PHE A 178 4.00 3.38 -7.29
CA PHE A 178 4.72 2.50 -8.20
C PHE A 178 4.93 1.09 -7.62
N MET A 179 4.29 0.77 -6.49
CA MET A 179 4.47 -0.54 -5.84
C MET A 179 4.28 -1.73 -6.79
N PRO A 180 3.25 -1.78 -7.66
CA PRO A 180 3.13 -2.89 -8.61
C PRO A 180 4.34 -3.01 -9.55
N THR A 181 4.87 -1.88 -10.03
CA THR A 181 6.06 -1.85 -10.90
C THR A 181 7.31 -2.31 -10.14
N LEU A 182 7.52 -1.80 -8.91
CA LEU A 182 8.66 -2.18 -8.07
C LEU A 182 8.67 -3.68 -7.75
N VAL A 183 7.49 -4.24 -7.45
CA VAL A 183 7.31 -5.67 -7.18
C VAL A 183 7.57 -6.49 -8.44
N LYS A 184 7.03 -6.12 -9.61
CA LYS A 184 7.30 -6.77 -10.90
C LYS A 184 8.77 -6.72 -11.29
N MET A 185 9.48 -5.61 -11.03
CA MET A 185 10.92 -5.48 -11.32
C MET A 185 11.73 -6.55 -10.59
N ARG A 186 11.30 -6.97 -9.42
CA ARG A 186 11.92 -8.01 -8.59
C ARG A 186 11.54 -9.45 -9.01
N GLY A 187 10.74 -9.60 -10.08
CA GLY A 187 10.35 -10.90 -10.61
C GLY A 187 9.05 -11.48 -10.05
N PHE A 188 8.37 -10.78 -9.15
CA PHE A 188 7.13 -11.24 -8.54
C PHE A 188 5.92 -11.04 -9.45
N LYS A 189 4.91 -11.92 -9.30
CA LYS A 189 3.67 -11.90 -10.07
C LYS A 189 2.64 -10.97 -9.45
N VAL A 190 2.11 -10.02 -10.22
CA VAL A 190 1.13 -9.03 -9.79
C VAL A 190 -0.18 -9.20 -10.53
N LEU A 191 -1.28 -9.33 -9.79
CA LEU A 191 -2.65 -9.33 -10.30
C LEU A 191 -3.27 -7.94 -10.10
N GLU A 192 -3.89 -7.39 -11.15
CA GLU A 192 -4.76 -6.23 -11.05
C GLU A 192 -6.22 -6.65 -11.08
N THR A 193 -7.02 -6.16 -10.12
CA THR A 193 -8.44 -6.52 -10.01
C THR A 193 -9.30 -5.28 -9.72
N PRO A 194 -10.53 -5.21 -10.25
CA PRO A 194 -11.42 -4.08 -9.95
C PRO A 194 -11.83 -4.09 -8.48
N VAL A 195 -11.86 -2.90 -7.88
CA VAL A 195 -12.31 -2.69 -6.50
C VAL A 195 -13.35 -1.57 -6.43
N LYS A 196 -14.24 -1.68 -5.45
CA LYS A 196 -15.18 -0.61 -5.13
C LYS A 196 -14.43 0.60 -4.59
N HIS A 197 -14.88 1.78 -4.95
CA HIS A 197 -14.33 3.04 -4.47
C HIS A 197 -15.45 3.98 -4.09
N SER A 198 -15.49 4.34 -2.82
CA SER A 198 -16.51 5.20 -2.22
C SER A 198 -16.05 6.66 -2.14
N PRO A 199 -16.95 7.63 -2.02
CA PRO A 199 -16.58 8.97 -1.59
C PRO A 199 -15.87 8.92 -0.24
N ARG A 200 -15.00 9.92 0.01
CA ARG A 200 -14.33 10.06 1.31
C ARG A 200 -15.36 10.16 2.43
N TYR A 201 -15.13 9.42 3.52
CA TYR A 201 -16.06 9.37 4.66
C TYR A 201 -16.14 10.73 5.38
N ALA A 202 -14.98 11.34 5.66
CA ALA A 202 -14.86 12.65 6.30
C ALA A 202 -13.53 13.32 5.92
N GLY A 203 -13.36 14.59 6.30
CA GLY A 203 -12.13 15.36 6.09
C GLY A 203 -11.98 15.97 4.69
N THR A 204 -10.93 16.75 4.50
CA THR A 204 -10.62 17.49 3.27
C THR A 204 -9.37 16.94 2.58
N ALA A 205 -9.28 17.12 1.25
CA ALA A 205 -8.09 16.74 0.50
C ALA A 205 -6.89 17.62 0.88
N LYS A 206 -5.86 17.04 1.51
CA LYS A 206 -4.74 17.77 2.15
C LYS A 206 -3.62 18.20 1.20
N TYR A 207 -3.73 17.96 -0.13
CA TYR A 207 -2.64 18.21 -1.08
C TYR A 207 -3.08 18.97 -2.34
N GLY A 208 -2.35 20.04 -2.70
CA GLY A 208 -2.58 20.86 -3.88
C GLY A 208 -2.14 20.19 -5.20
N LEU A 209 -2.80 20.55 -6.33
CA LEU A 209 -2.71 19.87 -7.63
C LEU A 209 -1.50 20.24 -8.50
N ARG A 210 -0.99 21.49 -8.47
CA ARG A 210 -0.04 22.02 -9.46
C ARG A 210 1.37 21.41 -9.42
N ASN A 211 1.94 21.18 -8.24
CA ASN A 211 3.27 20.58 -8.08
C ASN A 211 3.26 19.04 -8.19
N ARG A 212 2.09 18.44 -8.18
CA ARG A 212 1.93 16.98 -8.10
C ARG A 212 2.19 16.28 -9.44
N ALA A 213 1.80 16.91 -10.55
CA ALA A 213 1.99 16.35 -11.89
C ALA A 213 3.47 16.32 -12.30
N TRP A 214 4.22 17.39 -12.03
CA TRP A 214 5.64 17.45 -12.33
C TRP A 214 6.45 16.43 -11.51
N ARG A 215 6.22 16.37 -10.19
CA ARG A 215 6.86 15.37 -9.34
C ARG A 215 6.55 13.95 -9.80
N ALA A 216 5.28 13.66 -10.11
CA ALA A 216 4.88 12.35 -10.61
C ALA A 216 5.56 11.99 -11.94
N PHE A 217 5.81 12.96 -12.80
CA PHE A 217 6.54 12.76 -14.05
C PHE A 217 8.03 12.45 -13.81
N VAL A 218 8.66 13.20 -12.91
CA VAL A 218 10.07 12.93 -12.51
C VAL A 218 10.20 11.56 -11.87
N ASP A 219 9.30 11.21 -10.94
CA ASP A 219 9.25 9.88 -10.31
C ASP A 219 9.12 8.77 -11.35
N LEU A 220 8.30 8.98 -12.39
CA LEU A 220 8.10 8.03 -13.48
C LEU A 220 9.37 7.80 -14.29
N LEU A 221 10.13 8.86 -14.59
CA LEU A 221 11.44 8.76 -15.25
C LEU A 221 12.43 8.02 -14.36
N GLY A 222 12.45 8.30 -13.06
CA GLY A 222 13.26 7.60 -12.07
C GLY A 222 12.96 6.10 -12.04
N VAL A 223 11.68 5.71 -11.98
CA VAL A 223 11.27 4.29 -12.00
C VAL A 223 11.66 3.62 -13.31
N ARG A 224 11.52 4.31 -14.48
CA ARG A 224 11.99 3.79 -15.75
C ARG A 224 13.49 3.54 -15.77
N TRP A 225 14.27 4.47 -15.23
CA TRP A 225 15.72 4.33 -15.11
C TRP A 225 16.08 3.16 -14.21
N MET A 226 15.46 3.04 -13.02
CA MET A 226 15.64 1.90 -12.12
C MET A 226 15.32 0.58 -12.80
N LYS A 227 14.19 0.49 -13.54
CA LYS A 227 13.79 -0.72 -14.27
C LYS A 227 14.86 -1.18 -15.27
N LYS A 228 15.49 -0.25 -15.99
CA LYS A 228 16.56 -0.54 -16.95
C LYS A 228 17.89 -0.97 -16.30
N ARG A 229 18.11 -0.59 -15.06
CA ARG A 229 19.35 -0.80 -14.31
C ARG A 229 19.20 -1.82 -13.19
N PHE A 230 18.04 -2.43 -13.06
CA PHE A 230 17.77 -3.40 -12.02
C PHE A 230 18.66 -4.65 -12.22
N LEU A 231 19.41 -5.00 -11.18
CA LEU A 231 20.30 -6.16 -11.20
C LEU A 231 19.46 -7.44 -11.08
N ARG A 232 19.67 -8.36 -12.03
CA ARG A 232 19.07 -9.69 -12.01
C ARG A 232 20.19 -10.71 -12.08
N TYR A 233 20.46 -11.37 -10.97
CA TYR A 233 21.45 -12.44 -10.93
C TYR A 233 21.03 -13.49 -9.92
N GLU A 234 21.45 -14.70 -10.15
CA GLU A 234 21.39 -15.79 -9.18
C GLU A 234 22.84 -16.14 -8.81
N ALA A 235 23.11 -16.26 -7.51
CA ALA A 235 24.40 -16.70 -7.00
C ALA A 235 24.20 -17.98 -6.19
N LYS A 236 25.05 -18.97 -6.45
CA LYS A 236 25.09 -20.20 -5.66
C LYS A 236 26.49 -20.33 -5.04
N GLU A 237 26.54 -20.57 -3.75
CA GLU A 237 27.79 -20.88 -3.09
C GLU A 237 28.34 -22.21 -3.59
N VAL A 238 29.63 -22.22 -3.94
CA VAL A 238 30.31 -23.44 -4.33
C VAL A 238 30.91 -24.07 -3.09
N GLU A 239 30.36 -25.22 -2.69
CA GLU A 239 30.89 -25.98 -1.58
C GLU A 239 32.31 -26.48 -1.89
N ARG A 240 33.25 -26.34 -0.93
CA ARG A 240 34.55 -27.00 -0.99
C ARG A 240 34.32 -28.51 -1.06
N ARG A 241 34.83 -29.17 -2.11
CA ARG A 241 34.93 -30.63 -2.06
C ARG A 241 35.81 -31.00 -0.90
N ALA A 242 35.24 -31.69 0.10
CA ALA A 242 36.02 -32.31 1.17
C ALA A 242 36.83 -33.48 0.50
N GLY A 243 38.17 -33.31 0.42
CA GLY A 243 39.05 -34.35 0.04
C GLY A 243 39.88 -34.11 -1.22
N ASP A 244 41.04 -33.55 -1.07
CA ASP A 244 42.31 -34.03 -1.61
C ASP A 244 43.42 -33.74 -0.60
#